data_0538ae2364f991e1ab16790aa6f2344a
#
_entry.id   0538ae2364f991e1ab16790aa6f2344a
#
_cell.length_a   1.000
_cell.length_b   1.000
_cell.length_c   1.000
_cell.angle_alpha   90.00
_cell.angle_beta   90.00
_cell.angle_gamma   90.00
#
_symmetry.space_group_name_H-M   'P 1'
#
loop_
_entity.id
_entity.type
_entity.pdbx_description
1 polymer ?
#
loop_
_entity_poly.entity_id
_entity_poly.type
_entity_poly.pdbx_seq_one_letter_code
_entity_poly.pdbx_strand_id
1 'polypeptide(L)'
;TKVEPGSTVTVHFSTGSAMVKVPDLSGKTQEDARKALKEAGLEGGNTSQEDSATVAKDRVIYTNPQAGNSVARGTTVDLVLSTGNTSVPDVSGQDEATAKKSIEDAGLQFKKGDDVASAEVERGKAVSSNPAAGSSVSSGDTITVSFSSGAAKVTIPSNLNGKTVEEATADLQKLGLNVTVITKTSDKVDANKVIGTSPKAGEQVSAGSTVTLTVSSGKDSDNNNNNNNNNNQQQPQPGNPNPGGGNANNGVG
;
A
#
# COMPACT_ATOMS: atom_id res chain seq x y z
N THR A 1 0.48 76.49 34.71
CA THR A 1 1.37 77.70 34.85
C THR A 1 0.75 78.74 33.95
N LYS A 2 0.45 79.95 34.49
CA LYS A 2 0.04 81.10 33.72
C LYS A 2 1.31 81.77 33.19
N VAL A 3 1.30 82.15 31.93
CA VAL A 3 2.37 82.91 31.29
C VAL A 3 1.92 84.36 30.99
N GLU A 4 2.82 85.34 31.02
CA GLU A 4 2.55 86.72 30.70
C GLU A 4 2.23 86.89 29.21
N PRO A 5 1.33 87.86 28.86
CA PRO A 5 1.04 88.22 27.48
C PRO A 5 2.33 88.56 26.73
N GLY A 6 2.58 87.92 25.58
CA GLY A 6 3.81 88.09 24.77
C GLY A 6 4.89 87.09 25.01
N SER A 7 4.70 86.16 25.95
CA SER A 7 5.66 85.05 26.15
C SER A 7 5.66 84.06 24.96
N THR A 8 6.84 83.62 24.53
CA THR A 8 7.00 82.59 23.49
C THR A 8 6.78 81.26 24.11
N VAL A 9 5.83 80.49 23.60
CA VAL A 9 5.65 79.08 23.96
C VAL A 9 6.19 78.20 22.83
N THR A 10 7.23 77.37 23.13
CA THR A 10 7.76 76.45 22.19
C THR A 10 7.03 75.09 22.35
N VAL A 11 6.36 74.66 21.32
CA VAL A 11 5.66 73.35 21.28
C VAL A 11 6.50 72.38 20.50
N HIS A 12 6.93 71.32 21.16
CA HIS A 12 7.61 70.20 20.51
C HIS A 12 6.59 69.12 20.11
N PHE A 13 6.49 68.86 18.82
CA PHE A 13 5.64 67.79 18.31
C PHE A 13 6.48 66.52 18.24
N SER A 14 5.93 65.42 18.76
CA SER A 14 6.54 64.12 18.57
C SER A 14 6.37 63.71 17.11
N THR A 15 7.45 63.40 16.45
CA THR A 15 7.47 62.84 15.08
C THR A 15 7.22 61.34 15.05
N GLY A 16 6.85 60.76 16.20
CA GLY A 16 6.72 59.31 16.36
C GLY A 16 8.08 58.60 16.50
N SER A 17 8.06 57.31 16.72
CA SER A 17 9.28 56.48 16.74
C SER A 17 9.85 56.35 15.34
N ALA A 18 11.15 56.53 15.17
CA ALA A 18 11.82 56.26 13.91
C ALA A 18 11.62 54.79 13.52
N MET A 19 11.14 54.56 12.28
CA MET A 19 10.96 53.22 11.75
C MET A 19 12.28 52.67 11.24
N VAL A 20 12.56 51.39 11.54
CA VAL A 20 13.72 50.65 11.06
C VAL A 20 13.27 49.33 10.46
N LYS A 21 14.04 48.80 9.51
CA LYS A 21 13.74 47.50 8.92
C LYS A 21 14.41 46.41 9.72
N VAL A 22 13.70 45.28 9.91
CA VAL A 22 14.27 44.06 10.47
C VAL A 22 15.29 43.50 9.47
N PRO A 23 16.56 43.33 9.85
CA PRO A 23 17.57 42.78 8.96
C PRO A 23 17.31 41.30 8.66
N ASP A 24 17.84 40.79 7.52
CA ASP A 24 17.85 39.37 7.24
C ASP A 24 18.95 38.70 8.08
N LEU A 25 18.52 37.78 8.93
CA LEU A 25 19.38 37.07 9.88
C LEU A 25 19.47 35.58 9.56
N SER A 26 18.88 35.12 8.46
CA SER A 26 18.87 33.70 8.06
C SER A 26 20.30 33.12 8.02
N GLY A 27 20.48 31.95 8.61
CA GLY A 27 21.77 31.24 8.66
C GLY A 27 22.82 31.83 9.60
N LYS A 28 22.55 32.98 10.26
CA LYS A 28 23.47 33.55 11.27
C LYS A 28 23.41 32.75 12.57
N THR A 29 24.49 32.84 13.37
CA THR A 29 24.44 32.37 14.75
C THR A 29 23.54 33.25 15.59
N GLN A 30 23.09 32.76 16.73
CA GLN A 30 22.25 33.54 17.65
C GLN A 30 22.98 34.81 18.11
N GLU A 31 24.31 34.74 18.34
CA GLU A 31 25.13 35.84 18.77
C GLU A 31 25.23 36.93 17.68
N ASP A 32 25.59 36.52 16.44
CA ASP A 32 25.65 37.44 15.30
C ASP A 32 24.31 38.09 15.01
N ALA A 33 23.22 37.33 15.14
CA ALA A 33 21.85 37.82 14.93
C ALA A 33 21.50 38.91 15.97
N ARG A 34 21.75 38.67 17.25
CA ARG A 34 21.52 39.64 18.31
C ARG A 34 22.38 40.91 18.14
N LYS A 35 23.61 40.76 17.69
CA LYS A 35 24.51 41.88 17.36
C LYS A 35 23.93 42.70 16.20
N ALA A 36 23.51 42.06 15.11
CA ALA A 36 22.93 42.72 13.96
C ALA A 36 21.59 43.47 14.30
N LEU A 37 20.75 42.88 15.16
CA LEU A 37 19.54 43.54 15.65
C LEU A 37 19.90 44.82 16.43
N LYS A 38 20.86 44.75 17.32
CA LYS A 38 21.31 45.93 18.11
C LYS A 38 21.89 47.01 17.21
N GLU A 39 22.69 46.68 16.19
CA GLU A 39 23.23 47.60 15.19
C GLU A 39 22.10 48.27 14.39
N ALA A 40 21.00 47.54 14.09
CA ALA A 40 19.81 48.09 13.45
C ALA A 40 18.89 48.94 14.40
N GLY A 41 19.25 49.05 15.68
CA GLY A 41 18.49 49.73 16.68
C GLY A 41 17.24 48.97 17.15
N LEU A 42 17.30 47.66 17.08
CA LEU A 42 16.27 46.71 17.54
C LEU A 42 16.77 45.92 18.75
N GLU A 43 15.89 45.24 19.46
CA GLU A 43 16.23 44.40 20.59
C GLU A 43 16.01 42.91 20.26
N GLY A 44 16.94 42.07 20.72
CA GLY A 44 16.77 40.61 20.59
C GLY A 44 15.81 40.08 21.64
N GLY A 45 14.74 39.46 21.19
CA GLY A 45 13.69 38.87 22.01
C GLY A 45 13.96 37.43 22.44
N ASN A 46 12.85 36.66 22.54
CA ASN A 46 12.88 35.24 22.87
C ASN A 46 13.55 34.43 21.77
N THR A 47 14.02 33.28 22.16
CA THR A 47 14.55 32.30 21.22
C THR A 47 13.75 31.02 21.33
N SER A 48 13.22 30.54 20.20
CA SER A 48 12.57 29.23 20.03
C SER A 48 13.37 28.37 19.06
N GLN A 49 13.03 27.10 18.97
CA GLN A 49 13.67 26.15 18.05
C GLN A 49 12.62 25.45 17.20
N GLU A 50 12.94 25.24 15.93
CA GLU A 50 12.14 24.49 14.97
C GLU A 50 13.03 23.59 14.11
N ASP A 51 12.46 22.51 13.59
CA ASP A 51 13.17 21.60 12.67
C ASP A 51 13.33 22.27 11.30
N SER A 52 14.50 22.10 10.68
CA SER A 52 14.80 22.62 9.36
C SER A 52 15.73 21.70 8.59
N ALA A 53 15.31 21.31 7.40
CA ALA A 53 16.11 20.51 6.47
C ALA A 53 17.28 21.29 5.83
N THR A 54 17.19 22.63 5.80
CA THR A 54 18.10 23.48 5.03
C THR A 54 18.98 24.37 5.89
N VAL A 55 18.60 24.60 7.14
CA VAL A 55 19.35 25.46 8.05
C VAL A 55 20.07 24.61 9.09
N ALA A 56 21.39 24.77 9.20
CA ALA A 56 22.19 24.03 10.14
C ALA A 56 21.78 24.32 11.60
N LYS A 57 22.03 23.36 12.47
CA LYS A 57 21.74 23.44 13.92
C LYS A 57 22.23 24.76 14.52
N ASP A 58 21.41 25.31 15.43
CA ASP A 58 21.67 26.55 16.21
C ASP A 58 21.81 27.81 15.34
N ARG A 59 21.38 27.78 14.08
CA ARG A 59 21.33 28.95 13.21
C ARG A 59 19.91 29.43 13.03
N VAL A 60 19.77 30.75 12.80
CA VAL A 60 18.47 31.42 12.62
C VAL A 60 17.79 30.91 11.35
N ILE A 61 16.55 30.40 11.49
CA ILE A 61 15.67 30.07 10.37
C ILE A 61 14.94 31.34 9.91
N TYR A 62 14.31 32.03 10.83
CA TYR A 62 13.59 33.29 10.59
C TYR A 62 13.44 34.11 11.89
N THR A 63 12.88 35.29 11.77
CA THR A 63 12.60 36.20 12.89
C THR A 63 11.12 36.57 12.95
N ASN A 64 10.66 36.96 14.14
CA ASN A 64 9.34 37.54 14.32
C ASN A 64 9.46 38.87 15.10
N PRO A 65 9.17 40.04 14.48
CA PRO A 65 8.73 40.26 13.09
C PRO A 65 9.73 39.80 12.04
N GLN A 66 9.20 39.45 10.84
CA GLN A 66 10.02 38.90 9.74
C GLN A 66 10.99 39.92 9.16
N ALA A 67 12.09 39.43 8.58
CA ALA A 67 13.06 40.24 7.84
C ALA A 67 12.39 41.13 6.80
N GLY A 68 12.83 42.38 6.68
CA GLY A 68 12.28 43.41 5.78
C GLY A 68 11.07 44.16 6.30
N ASN A 69 10.42 43.72 7.38
CA ASN A 69 9.32 44.47 8.00
C ASN A 69 9.84 45.78 8.61
N SER A 70 9.05 46.85 8.45
CA SER A 70 9.33 48.13 9.11
C SER A 70 8.68 48.14 10.47
N VAL A 71 9.47 48.32 11.50
CA VAL A 71 9.04 48.37 12.91
C VAL A 71 9.61 49.60 13.63
N ALA A 72 9.04 49.96 14.75
CA ALA A 72 9.57 51.07 15.55
C ALA A 72 10.95 50.73 16.10
N ARG A 73 11.85 51.70 16.17
CA ARG A 73 13.15 51.56 16.83
C ARG A 73 12.95 51.07 18.26
N GLY A 74 13.79 50.10 18.70
CA GLY A 74 13.65 49.47 20.01
C GLY A 74 12.65 48.30 20.05
N THR A 75 11.99 47.96 18.90
CA THR A 75 11.11 46.79 18.84
C THR A 75 11.90 45.54 19.12
N THR A 76 11.34 44.65 19.94
CA THR A 76 11.87 43.32 20.23
C THR A 76 11.60 42.38 19.05
N VAL A 77 12.63 41.65 18.60
CA VAL A 77 12.55 40.69 17.51
C VAL A 77 12.96 39.31 18.04
N ASP A 78 12.02 38.36 17.99
CA ASP A 78 12.25 36.99 18.39
C ASP A 78 13.02 36.24 17.30
N LEU A 79 13.84 35.27 17.72
CA LEU A 79 14.66 34.42 16.84
C LEU A 79 14.14 33.00 16.87
N VAL A 80 13.96 32.40 15.71
CA VAL A 80 13.68 30.97 15.57
C VAL A 80 14.95 30.30 15.03
N LEU A 81 15.52 29.39 15.82
CA LEU A 81 16.75 28.67 15.51
C LEU A 81 16.44 27.25 15.05
N SER A 82 17.28 26.73 14.16
CA SER A 82 17.20 25.35 13.70
C SER A 82 17.65 24.37 14.79
N THR A 83 16.91 23.30 14.99
CA THR A 83 17.35 22.12 15.75
C THR A 83 18.40 21.33 14.98
N GLY A 84 18.52 21.53 13.67
CA GLY A 84 19.31 20.73 12.75
C GLY A 84 18.65 19.41 12.38
N ASN A 85 17.42 19.19 12.83
CA ASN A 85 16.65 18.00 12.53
C ASN A 85 15.66 18.27 11.37
N THR A 86 15.23 17.19 10.77
CA THR A 86 14.16 17.17 9.77
C THR A 86 13.27 15.94 10.02
N SER A 87 12.08 15.91 9.45
CA SER A 87 11.19 14.76 9.55
C SER A 87 11.38 13.83 8.35
N VAL A 88 11.39 12.52 8.60
CA VAL A 88 11.41 11.52 7.53
C VAL A 88 10.10 11.61 6.74
N PRO A 89 10.13 11.87 5.42
CA PRO A 89 8.93 11.93 4.61
C PRO A 89 8.27 10.57 4.46
N ASP A 90 6.94 10.56 4.29
CA ASP A 90 6.23 9.33 3.93
C ASP A 90 6.44 9.03 2.44
N VAL A 91 7.09 7.90 2.18
CA VAL A 91 7.40 7.42 0.83
C VAL A 91 6.60 6.17 0.47
N SER A 92 5.64 5.75 1.32
CA SER A 92 4.82 4.54 1.10
C SER A 92 4.14 4.56 -0.27
N GLY A 93 4.23 3.45 -1.00
CA GLY A 93 3.63 3.31 -2.33
C GLY A 93 4.32 4.08 -3.46
N GLN A 94 5.37 4.84 -3.19
CA GLN A 94 6.16 5.53 -4.22
C GLN A 94 7.11 4.55 -4.93
N ASP A 95 7.42 4.83 -6.20
CA ASP A 95 8.53 4.16 -6.88
C ASP A 95 9.89 4.66 -6.34
N GLU A 96 10.95 3.92 -6.67
CA GLU A 96 12.30 4.19 -6.14
C GLU A 96 12.78 5.61 -6.46
N ALA A 97 12.54 6.09 -7.68
CA ALA A 97 13.00 7.41 -8.11
C ALA A 97 12.29 8.53 -7.34
N THR A 98 10.97 8.40 -7.17
CA THR A 98 10.14 9.35 -6.43
C THR A 98 10.48 9.32 -4.94
N ALA A 99 10.61 8.14 -4.34
CA ALA A 99 10.99 7.97 -2.95
C ALA A 99 12.36 8.58 -2.66
N LYS A 100 13.34 8.31 -3.52
CA LYS A 100 14.68 8.91 -3.45
C LYS A 100 14.61 10.43 -3.45
N LYS A 101 13.88 11.00 -4.44
CA LYS A 101 13.73 12.45 -4.53
C LYS A 101 13.06 13.03 -3.28
N SER A 102 12.01 12.41 -2.75
CA SER A 102 11.32 12.88 -1.55
C SER A 102 12.25 12.91 -0.33
N ILE A 103 13.11 11.91 -0.17
CA ILE A 103 14.10 11.82 0.91
C ILE A 103 15.18 12.90 0.74
N GLU A 104 15.70 13.07 -0.47
CA GLU A 104 16.75 14.06 -0.76
C GLU A 104 16.21 15.51 -0.64
N ASP A 105 14.99 15.79 -1.07
CA ASP A 105 14.33 17.09 -0.90
C ASP A 105 14.13 17.45 0.60
N ALA A 106 13.99 16.43 1.46
CA ALA A 106 13.94 16.61 2.92
C ALA A 106 15.32 16.80 3.56
N GLY A 107 16.40 16.92 2.77
CA GLY A 107 17.77 17.09 3.26
C GLY A 107 18.37 15.82 3.87
N LEU A 108 17.88 14.64 3.49
CA LEU A 108 18.31 13.32 3.98
C LEU A 108 19.02 12.55 2.87
N GLN A 109 19.71 11.48 3.24
CA GLN A 109 20.36 10.57 2.29
C GLN A 109 19.49 9.35 2.04
N PHE A 110 19.27 9.01 0.78
CA PHE A 110 18.55 7.81 0.40
C PHE A 110 19.47 6.59 0.33
N LYS A 111 19.01 5.47 0.90
CA LYS A 111 19.63 4.15 0.73
C LYS A 111 18.52 3.14 0.40
N LYS A 112 18.72 2.37 -0.68
CA LYS A 112 17.86 1.23 -0.95
C LYS A 112 18.15 0.11 0.03
N GLY A 113 17.11 -0.39 0.70
CA GLY A 113 17.13 -1.59 1.53
C GLY A 113 16.82 -2.85 0.74
N ASP A 114 16.69 -3.97 1.45
CA ASP A 114 16.29 -5.24 0.86
C ASP A 114 14.82 -5.19 0.43
N ASP A 115 14.51 -5.88 -0.67
CA ASP A 115 13.14 -6.04 -1.11
C ASP A 115 12.38 -6.99 -0.18
N VAL A 116 11.14 -6.64 0.17
CA VAL A 116 10.26 -7.40 1.06
C VAL A 116 9.03 -7.89 0.33
N ALA A 117 8.57 -9.11 0.65
CA ALA A 117 7.33 -9.61 0.06
C ALA A 117 6.13 -8.85 0.63
N SER A 118 5.27 -8.34 -0.24
CA SER A 118 4.01 -7.69 0.13
C SER A 118 2.93 -8.06 -0.88
N ALA A 119 1.76 -8.47 -0.38
CA ALA A 119 0.57 -8.70 -1.20
C ALA A 119 -0.27 -7.43 -1.38
N GLU A 120 -0.07 -6.44 -0.53
CA GLU A 120 -0.83 -5.19 -0.50
C GLU A 120 -0.15 -4.09 -1.32
N VAL A 121 1.19 -4.12 -1.38
CA VAL A 121 1.98 -3.11 -2.09
C VAL A 121 2.48 -3.71 -3.39
N GLU A 122 2.24 -3.03 -4.50
CA GLU A 122 2.70 -3.43 -5.82
C GLU A 122 4.21 -3.60 -5.87
N ARG A 123 4.68 -4.55 -6.68
CA ARG A 123 6.11 -4.78 -6.87
C ARG A 123 6.84 -3.52 -7.32
N GLY A 124 7.96 -3.23 -6.68
CA GLY A 124 8.80 -2.06 -6.95
C GLY A 124 8.35 -0.77 -6.27
N LYS A 125 7.27 -0.83 -5.47
CA LYS A 125 6.82 0.30 -4.66
C LYS A 125 7.35 0.21 -3.24
N ALA A 126 7.60 1.36 -2.60
CA ALA A 126 8.11 1.44 -1.23
C ALA A 126 7.09 0.88 -0.23
N VAL A 127 7.56 0.02 0.65
CA VAL A 127 6.77 -0.61 1.71
C VAL A 127 7.00 0.10 3.05
N SER A 128 8.25 0.42 3.35
CA SER A 128 8.63 1.01 4.64
C SER A 128 9.95 1.76 4.52
N SER A 129 10.18 2.64 5.47
CA SER A 129 11.47 3.31 5.68
C SER A 129 12.00 3.04 7.09
N ASN A 130 13.31 3.12 7.22
CA ASN A 130 13.99 3.07 8.51
C ASN A 130 15.08 4.17 8.56
N PRO A 131 14.97 5.16 9.45
CA PRO A 131 13.87 5.42 10.39
C PRO A 131 12.50 5.57 9.72
N ALA A 132 11.42 5.32 10.48
CA ALA A 132 10.05 5.35 9.97
C ALA A 132 9.61 6.76 9.57
N ALA A 133 8.65 6.87 8.65
CA ALA A 133 8.00 8.13 8.28
C ALA A 133 7.52 8.90 9.53
N GLY A 134 7.71 10.23 9.53
CA GLY A 134 7.40 11.11 10.65
C GLY A 134 8.43 11.14 11.78
N SER A 135 9.46 10.27 11.76
CA SER A 135 10.55 10.33 12.74
C SER A 135 11.36 11.61 12.57
N SER A 136 11.74 12.25 13.69
CA SER A 136 12.70 13.34 13.69
C SER A 136 14.12 12.77 13.64
N VAL A 137 14.90 13.19 12.67
CA VAL A 137 16.27 12.75 12.39
C VAL A 137 17.16 13.96 12.08
N SER A 138 18.47 13.81 12.18
CA SER A 138 19.37 14.91 11.83
C SER A 138 19.45 15.09 10.30
N SER A 139 19.55 16.33 9.85
CA SER A 139 19.79 16.63 8.45
C SER A 139 21.06 15.91 7.97
N GLY A 140 20.95 15.23 6.83
CA GLY A 140 22.02 14.38 6.27
C GLY A 140 22.01 12.92 6.73
N ASP A 141 21.12 12.53 7.65
CA ASP A 141 20.97 11.13 8.06
C ASP A 141 20.51 10.25 6.90
N THR A 142 20.89 8.98 6.95
CA THR A 142 20.55 8.01 5.91
C THR A 142 19.24 7.31 6.23
N ILE A 143 18.30 7.36 5.30
CA ILE A 143 17.02 6.65 5.36
C ILE A 143 17.07 5.45 4.43
N THR A 144 16.91 4.26 5.01
CA THR A 144 16.85 3.01 4.25
C THR A 144 15.39 2.71 3.89
N VAL A 145 15.10 2.57 2.60
CA VAL A 145 13.74 2.29 2.10
C VAL A 145 13.70 0.89 1.52
N SER A 146 12.78 0.06 2.02
CA SER A 146 12.51 -1.29 1.50
C SER A 146 11.36 -1.25 0.50
N PHE A 147 11.52 -2.00 -0.61
CA PHE A 147 10.56 -2.05 -1.70
C PHE A 147 9.86 -3.40 -1.79
N SER A 148 8.65 -3.42 -2.33
CA SER A 148 7.91 -4.64 -2.52
C SER A 148 8.53 -5.52 -3.62
N SER A 149 8.79 -6.78 -3.30
CA SER A 149 9.07 -7.84 -4.29
C SER A 149 7.79 -8.42 -4.90
N GLY A 150 6.61 -7.91 -4.50
CA GLY A 150 5.30 -8.49 -4.77
C GLY A 150 4.93 -9.57 -3.75
N ALA A 151 3.77 -10.19 -3.93
CA ALA A 151 3.32 -11.26 -3.03
C ALA A 151 4.33 -12.41 -2.95
N ALA A 152 4.49 -12.96 -1.76
CA ALA A 152 5.33 -14.13 -1.53
C ALA A 152 4.95 -15.26 -2.50
N LYS A 153 5.95 -15.98 -3.02
CA LYS A 153 5.74 -17.11 -3.90
C LYS A 153 5.69 -18.43 -3.11
N VAL A 154 4.75 -19.27 -3.49
CA VAL A 154 4.54 -20.59 -2.91
C VAL A 154 4.58 -21.63 -4.03
N THR A 155 5.28 -22.74 -3.82
CA THR A 155 5.34 -23.84 -4.79
C THR A 155 4.20 -24.82 -4.54
N ILE A 156 3.43 -25.14 -5.58
CA ILE A 156 2.38 -26.17 -5.52
C ILE A 156 3.05 -27.54 -5.30
N PRO A 157 2.65 -28.32 -4.27
CA PRO A 157 3.26 -29.62 -4.00
C PRO A 157 3.15 -30.57 -5.19
N SER A 158 4.24 -31.31 -5.46
CA SER A 158 4.29 -32.27 -6.59
C SER A 158 3.55 -33.60 -6.31
N ASN A 159 3.21 -33.86 -5.05
CA ASN A 159 2.64 -35.12 -4.58
C ASN A 159 1.12 -35.11 -4.38
N LEU A 160 0.39 -34.22 -5.06
CA LEU A 160 -1.06 -34.09 -4.91
C LEU A 160 -1.85 -35.14 -5.71
N ASN A 161 -1.30 -35.65 -6.83
CA ASN A 161 -1.95 -36.65 -7.67
C ASN A 161 -2.16 -37.95 -6.89
N GLY A 162 -3.34 -38.54 -7.00
CA GLY A 162 -3.72 -39.78 -6.31
C GLY A 162 -4.15 -39.60 -4.84
N LYS A 163 -3.97 -38.42 -4.24
CA LYS A 163 -4.51 -38.12 -2.91
C LYS A 163 -6.04 -37.93 -2.96
N THR A 164 -6.68 -38.04 -1.79
CA THR A 164 -8.09 -37.65 -1.67
C THR A 164 -8.22 -36.12 -1.80
N VAL A 165 -9.44 -35.65 -2.07
CA VAL A 165 -9.73 -34.21 -2.17
C VAL A 165 -9.40 -33.51 -0.86
N GLU A 166 -9.75 -34.13 0.28
CA GLU A 166 -9.53 -33.60 1.62
C GLU A 166 -8.04 -33.44 1.93
N GLU A 167 -7.23 -34.47 1.64
CA GLU A 167 -5.78 -34.43 1.85
C GLU A 167 -5.11 -33.35 0.99
N ALA A 168 -5.46 -33.31 -0.30
CA ALA A 168 -4.90 -32.34 -1.24
C ALA A 168 -5.31 -30.90 -0.88
N THR A 169 -6.57 -30.72 -0.48
CA THR A 169 -7.07 -29.41 -0.01
C THR A 169 -6.34 -28.95 1.24
N ALA A 170 -6.18 -29.84 2.24
CA ALA A 170 -5.46 -29.52 3.46
C ALA A 170 -4.00 -29.12 3.20
N ASP A 171 -3.32 -29.82 2.29
CA ASP A 171 -1.93 -29.51 1.93
C ASP A 171 -1.80 -28.13 1.26
N LEU A 172 -2.72 -27.80 0.37
CA LEU A 172 -2.73 -26.48 -0.29
C LEU A 172 -3.10 -25.35 0.67
N GLN A 173 -4.08 -25.57 1.56
CA GLN A 173 -4.49 -24.58 2.56
C GLN A 173 -3.39 -24.30 3.59
N LYS A 174 -2.59 -25.29 4.01
CA LYS A 174 -1.40 -25.08 4.86
C LYS A 174 -0.39 -24.12 4.24
N LEU A 175 -0.37 -24.03 2.92
CA LEU A 175 0.50 -23.13 2.16
C LEU A 175 -0.17 -21.77 1.89
N GLY A 176 -1.35 -21.51 2.46
CA GLY A 176 -2.10 -20.27 2.26
C GLY A 176 -2.70 -20.14 0.86
N LEU A 177 -2.97 -21.26 0.15
CA LEU A 177 -3.60 -21.27 -1.15
C LEU A 177 -5.10 -21.54 -1.04
N ASN A 178 -5.88 -20.94 -1.92
CA ASN A 178 -7.31 -21.21 -2.07
C ASN A 178 -7.51 -22.41 -3.00
N VAL A 179 -8.54 -23.20 -2.76
CA VAL A 179 -8.81 -24.41 -3.52
C VAL A 179 -10.18 -24.37 -4.16
N THR A 180 -10.23 -24.70 -5.45
CA THR A 180 -11.46 -24.98 -6.20
C THR A 180 -11.37 -26.41 -6.71
N VAL A 181 -12.50 -27.13 -6.69
CA VAL A 181 -12.56 -28.53 -7.15
C VAL A 181 -13.42 -28.62 -8.39
N ILE A 182 -12.92 -29.28 -9.42
CA ILE A 182 -13.69 -29.69 -10.62
C ILE A 182 -13.60 -31.20 -10.78
N THR A 183 -14.62 -31.82 -11.34
CA THR A 183 -14.63 -33.28 -11.60
C THR A 183 -14.41 -33.57 -13.08
N LYS A 184 -13.74 -34.67 -13.34
CA LYS A 184 -13.51 -35.19 -14.69
C LYS A 184 -13.50 -36.75 -14.66
N THR A 185 -14.12 -37.37 -15.66
CA THR A 185 -14.05 -38.86 -15.84
C THR A 185 -12.61 -39.33 -16.07
N SER A 186 -12.23 -40.45 -15.47
CA SER A 186 -10.92 -41.04 -15.65
C SER A 186 -11.01 -42.54 -15.48
N ASP A 187 -10.48 -43.28 -16.48
CA ASP A 187 -10.34 -44.73 -16.41
C ASP A 187 -9.07 -45.21 -15.67
N LYS A 188 -8.19 -44.25 -15.35
CA LYS A 188 -6.87 -44.51 -14.75
C LYS A 188 -6.77 -44.16 -13.28
N VAL A 189 -7.67 -43.28 -12.80
CA VAL A 189 -7.67 -42.77 -11.43
C VAL A 189 -9.01 -43.06 -10.79
N ASP A 190 -9.01 -43.66 -9.62
CA ASP A 190 -10.20 -43.99 -8.85
C ASP A 190 -11.04 -42.75 -8.57
N ALA A 191 -12.37 -42.94 -8.41
CA ALA A 191 -13.27 -41.85 -8.03
C ALA A 191 -12.81 -41.16 -6.73
N ASN A 192 -13.03 -39.85 -6.63
CA ASN A 192 -12.63 -38.99 -5.52
C ASN A 192 -11.10 -38.84 -5.29
N LYS A 193 -10.28 -39.23 -6.27
CA LYS A 193 -8.83 -39.00 -6.26
C LYS A 193 -8.43 -37.87 -7.21
N VAL A 194 -7.42 -37.09 -6.83
CA VAL A 194 -6.89 -35.98 -7.63
C VAL A 194 -6.18 -36.53 -8.88
N ILE A 195 -6.61 -36.06 -10.05
CA ILE A 195 -6.00 -36.29 -11.34
C ILE A 195 -4.85 -35.31 -11.59
N GLY A 196 -5.03 -34.07 -11.21
CA GLY A 196 -4.07 -33.02 -11.46
C GLY A 196 -4.50 -31.67 -10.88
N THR A 197 -3.65 -30.68 -11.07
CA THR A 197 -3.88 -29.31 -10.58
C THR A 197 -3.72 -28.29 -11.70
N SER A 198 -4.36 -27.16 -11.56
CA SER A 198 -4.13 -25.97 -12.37
C SER A 198 -4.04 -24.74 -11.47
N PRO A 199 -2.92 -24.03 -11.41
CA PRO A 199 -1.63 -24.30 -12.08
C PRO A 199 -1.03 -25.65 -11.73
N LYS A 200 -0.04 -26.10 -12.54
CA LYS A 200 0.51 -27.47 -12.40
C LYS A 200 1.30 -27.65 -11.10
N ALA A 201 1.32 -28.87 -10.63
CA ALA A 201 2.22 -29.30 -9.54
C ALA A 201 3.68 -28.92 -9.85
N GLY A 202 4.38 -28.34 -8.86
CA GLY A 202 5.73 -27.80 -8.98
C GLY A 202 5.81 -26.35 -9.46
N GLU A 203 4.74 -25.75 -9.96
CA GLU A 203 4.72 -24.34 -10.33
C GLU A 203 4.67 -23.42 -9.11
N GLN A 204 5.26 -22.24 -9.24
CA GLN A 204 5.21 -21.18 -8.24
C GLN A 204 4.04 -20.22 -8.50
N VAL A 205 3.22 -20.05 -7.50
CA VAL A 205 2.10 -19.10 -7.50
C VAL A 205 2.25 -18.10 -6.37
N SER A 206 1.55 -16.99 -6.43
CA SER A 206 1.51 -16.04 -5.30
C SER A 206 0.72 -16.62 -4.14
N ALA A 207 1.12 -16.35 -2.91
CA ALA A 207 0.33 -16.67 -1.73
C ALA A 207 -1.11 -16.11 -1.89
N GLY A 208 -2.10 -16.86 -1.45
CA GLY A 208 -3.51 -16.53 -1.64
C GLY A 208 -4.08 -16.87 -3.02
N SER A 209 -3.27 -17.34 -3.99
CA SER A 209 -3.77 -17.77 -5.30
C SER A 209 -4.70 -18.97 -5.19
N THR A 210 -5.63 -19.09 -6.15
CA THR A 210 -6.52 -20.25 -6.25
C THR A 210 -5.87 -21.34 -7.10
N VAL A 211 -5.84 -22.57 -6.56
CA VAL A 211 -5.44 -23.79 -7.26
C VAL A 211 -6.69 -24.64 -7.50
N THR A 212 -6.92 -25.00 -8.76
CA THR A 212 -8.01 -25.89 -9.14
C THR A 212 -7.53 -27.33 -9.07
N LEU A 213 -8.16 -28.16 -8.23
CA LEU A 213 -7.99 -29.60 -8.21
C LEU A 213 -8.92 -30.23 -9.23
N THR A 214 -8.39 -31.01 -10.15
CA THR A 214 -9.18 -31.86 -11.03
C THR A 214 -9.27 -33.24 -10.37
N VAL A 215 -10.49 -33.67 -10.08
CA VAL A 215 -10.78 -34.90 -9.32
C VAL A 215 -11.49 -35.90 -10.22
N SER A 216 -11.12 -37.17 -10.10
CA SER A 216 -11.76 -38.26 -10.85
C SER A 216 -13.20 -38.48 -10.37
N SER A 217 -14.14 -38.55 -11.30
CA SER A 217 -15.49 -39.07 -11.05
C SER A 217 -15.58 -40.61 -11.23
N GLY A 218 -14.46 -41.27 -11.53
CA GLY A 218 -14.41 -42.67 -11.90
C GLY A 218 -14.58 -42.87 -13.41
N LYS A 219 -14.76 -44.10 -13.81
CA LYS A 219 -14.97 -44.51 -15.21
C LYS A 219 -16.30 -43.96 -15.74
N ASP A 220 -16.35 -43.62 -17.02
CA ASP A 220 -17.59 -43.29 -17.69
C ASP A 220 -18.55 -44.50 -17.67
N SER A 221 -19.69 -44.35 -17.00
CA SER A 221 -20.72 -45.39 -16.91
C SER A 221 -21.57 -45.51 -18.18
N ASP A 222 -21.33 -44.63 -19.16
CA ASP A 222 -22.20 -44.55 -20.34
C ASP A 222 -21.86 -45.55 -21.46
N ASN A 223 -20.85 -46.45 -21.25
CA ASN A 223 -20.47 -47.44 -22.26
C ASN A 223 -20.93 -48.87 -21.93
N ASN A 224 -21.98 -49.00 -21.07
CA ASN A 224 -22.58 -50.29 -20.85
C ASN A 224 -23.96 -50.36 -21.55
N ASN A 225 -23.97 -50.05 -22.85
CA ASN A 225 -25.12 -50.45 -23.69
C ASN A 225 -24.94 -51.98 -23.96
N ASN A 226 -25.43 -52.74 -23.02
CA ASN A 226 -25.51 -54.16 -23.09
C ASN A 226 -26.38 -54.54 -24.28
N ASN A 227 -25.76 -54.81 -25.41
CA ASN A 227 -26.37 -55.43 -26.57
C ASN A 227 -26.67 -56.91 -26.24
N ASN A 228 -27.62 -57.14 -25.36
CA ASN A 228 -28.15 -58.48 -25.14
C ASN A 228 -29.27 -58.75 -26.15
N ASN A 229 -28.85 -58.90 -27.40
CA ASN A 229 -29.72 -59.36 -28.46
C ASN A 229 -29.85 -60.87 -28.33
N ASN A 230 -30.70 -61.31 -27.41
CA ASN A 230 -31.07 -62.71 -27.30
C ASN A 230 -32.10 -63.02 -28.38
N ASN A 231 -31.60 -63.39 -29.57
CA ASN A 231 -32.34 -63.87 -30.70
C ASN A 231 -32.87 -65.28 -30.41
N ASN A 232 -34.06 -65.38 -29.80
CA ASN A 232 -34.80 -66.61 -29.75
C ASN A 232 -35.84 -66.63 -30.88
N GLN A 233 -35.38 -67.09 -32.02
CA GLN A 233 -36.23 -67.47 -33.12
C GLN A 233 -37.03 -68.72 -32.73
N GLN A 234 -38.30 -68.58 -32.46
CA GLN A 234 -39.21 -69.69 -32.50
C GLN A 234 -40.23 -69.43 -33.61
N GLN A 235 -40.08 -70.18 -34.70
CA GLN A 235 -40.83 -70.20 -35.91
C GLN A 235 -42.26 -70.74 -35.66
N PRO A 236 -43.36 -70.15 -36.19
CA PRO A 236 -44.67 -70.72 -36.12
C PRO A 236 -44.93 -71.65 -37.31
N GLN A 237 -45.36 -72.84 -37.01
CA GLN A 237 -45.97 -73.76 -37.99
C GLN A 237 -47.41 -73.39 -38.32
N PRO A 238 -47.93 -73.71 -39.56
CA PRO A 238 -49.24 -73.29 -40.04
C PRO A 238 -50.30 -74.37 -39.83
N GLY A 239 -51.52 -73.97 -39.56
CA GLY A 239 -52.67 -74.85 -39.51
C GLY A 239 -54.02 -74.15 -39.27
N ASN A 240 -54.59 -73.70 -40.23
CA ASN A 240 -55.94 -73.71 -40.82
C ASN A 240 -57.09 -74.37 -40.02
N PRO A 241 -58.44 -74.13 -40.34
CA PRO A 241 -59.20 -72.91 -40.53
C PRO A 241 -60.56 -72.94 -39.73
N ASN A 242 -61.12 -71.77 -39.62
CA ASN A 242 -62.57 -71.33 -39.60
C ASN A 242 -63.63 -72.36 -39.29
N PRO A 243 -64.91 -72.08 -38.87
CA PRO A 243 -65.64 -70.79 -38.89
C PRO A 243 -66.57 -70.54 -37.68
N GLY A 244 -67.17 -69.43 -37.72
CA GLY A 244 -68.53 -69.28 -37.24
C GLY A 244 -68.84 -68.33 -36.11
N GLY A 245 -69.52 -67.32 -36.48
CA GLY A 245 -70.78 -66.97 -35.87
C GLY A 245 -70.78 -65.87 -34.80
N GLY A 246 -71.39 -64.79 -35.19
CA GLY A 246 -72.49 -64.27 -34.43
C GLY A 246 -72.27 -63.07 -33.51
N ASN A 247 -72.48 -61.99 -34.08
CA ASN A 247 -73.61 -61.05 -33.81
C ASN A 247 -73.70 -60.38 -32.40
N ALA A 248 -73.83 -59.08 -32.56
CA ALA A 248 -74.73 -58.18 -31.90
C ALA A 248 -74.43 -57.53 -30.55
N ASN A 249 -74.22 -56.33 -30.63
CA ASN A 249 -75.13 -55.23 -30.26
C ASN A 249 -74.99 -54.55 -28.89
N ASN A 250 -75.07 -53.24 -29.02
CA ASN A 250 -75.53 -52.24 -28.03
C ASN A 250 -74.72 -52.07 -26.70
N GLY A 251 -74.45 -50.90 -26.24
CA GLY A 251 -75.06 -49.59 -26.35
C GLY A 251 -74.74 -48.84 -25.06
N VAL A 252 -74.46 -47.59 -25.27
CA VAL A 252 -74.82 -46.47 -24.35
C VAL A 252 -74.44 -46.53 -22.86
N GLY A 253 -73.80 -45.48 -22.47
CA GLY A 253 -73.62 -44.94 -21.13
C GLY A 253 -72.53 -43.94 -21.10
#